data_7e267d329771e110fab30adb9f281ceb
#
_entry.id   7e267d329771e110fab30adb9f281ceb
#
_cell.length_a   1.000
_cell.length_b   1.000
_cell.length_c   1.000
_cell.angle_alpha   90.00
_cell.angle_beta   90.00
_cell.angle_gamma   90.00
#
_symmetry.space_group_name_H-M   'P 1'
#
loop_
_entity.id
_entity.type
_entity.pdbx_description
1 polymer ?
#
loop_
_entity_poly.entity_id
_entity_poly.type
_entity_poly.pdbx_seq_one_letter_code
_entity_poly.pdbx_strand_id
1 'polypeptide(L)'
;ELTAKDVIFLPNNKNAIPASREAAKLSQKNMMVLPTENLAQGLECVAEFQSNLDIDSNFQNMEELLPFVGLIEIFSASRSTSINGTKVSAGEMIAMRDGSVLGKDSNVIDLLVSSVLSIKEGPPVMITILTKAGSKSLEFSETVVKLTERFGVLDENGIQVYGGGQRHYDFIVSLLFE
;
A
#
# COMPACT_ATOMS: atom_id res chain seq x y z
N GLU A 1 -15.00 -12.77 19.15
CA GLU A 1 -15.56 -11.53 19.69
C GLU A 1 -14.42 -10.69 20.27
N LEU A 2 -14.31 -9.40 19.86
CA LEU A 2 -13.24 -8.52 20.36
C LEU A 2 -13.56 -8.11 21.80
N THR A 3 -12.58 -8.20 22.70
CA THR A 3 -12.72 -7.78 24.11
C THR A 3 -12.51 -6.27 24.30
N ALA A 4 -11.83 -5.60 23.34
CA ALA A 4 -11.59 -4.16 23.38
C ALA A 4 -12.91 -3.36 23.43
N LYS A 5 -12.94 -2.27 24.21
CA LYS A 5 -14.06 -1.32 24.26
C LYS A 5 -13.97 -0.29 23.15
N ASP A 6 -12.75 0.16 22.87
CA ASP A 6 -12.41 1.15 21.85
C ASP A 6 -11.83 0.45 20.64
N VAL A 7 -12.28 0.83 19.45
CA VAL A 7 -11.90 0.19 18.17
C VAL A 7 -11.70 1.25 17.11
N ILE A 8 -10.54 1.29 16.47
CA ILE A 8 -10.34 2.00 15.21
C ILE A 8 -10.45 0.96 14.09
N PHE A 9 -11.39 1.16 13.20
CA PHE A 9 -11.65 0.26 12.07
C PHE A 9 -11.11 0.87 10.78
N LEU A 10 -10.27 0.12 10.08
CA LEU A 10 -9.63 0.52 8.81
C LEU A 10 -10.24 -0.30 7.67
N PRO A 11 -11.15 0.24 6.85
CA PRO A 11 -11.80 -0.48 5.76
C PRO A 11 -10.84 -0.93 4.65
N ASN A 12 -9.76 -0.20 4.41
CA ASN A 12 -8.78 -0.42 3.34
C ASN A 12 -9.42 -0.55 1.94
N ASN A 13 -10.60 0.02 1.78
CA ASN A 13 -11.37 0.02 0.56
C ASN A 13 -12.37 1.18 0.57
N LYS A 14 -12.22 2.13 -0.34
CA LYS A 14 -13.10 3.30 -0.44
C LYS A 14 -14.59 2.95 -0.54
N ASN A 15 -14.93 1.83 -1.18
CA ASN A 15 -16.31 1.40 -1.34
C ASN A 15 -16.91 0.83 -0.04
N ALA A 16 -16.08 0.39 0.91
CA ALA A 16 -16.52 -0.13 2.20
C ALA A 16 -16.71 0.97 3.26
N ILE A 17 -16.13 2.15 3.08
CA ILE A 17 -16.18 3.24 4.08
C ILE A 17 -17.61 3.61 4.49
N PRO A 18 -18.58 3.82 3.57
CA PRO A 18 -19.93 4.18 3.96
C PRO A 18 -20.61 3.09 4.80
N ALA A 19 -20.50 1.84 4.38
CA ALA A 19 -21.07 0.70 5.13
C ALA A 19 -20.42 0.53 6.51
N SER A 20 -19.11 0.76 6.61
CA SER A 20 -18.37 0.70 7.87
C SER A 20 -18.83 1.78 8.86
N ARG A 21 -19.09 3.00 8.38
CA ARG A 21 -19.63 4.09 9.19
C ARG A 21 -21.03 3.79 9.72
N GLU A 22 -21.89 3.20 8.90
CA GLU A 22 -23.22 2.77 9.37
C GLU A 22 -23.11 1.61 10.39
N ALA A 23 -22.22 0.65 10.16
CA ALA A 23 -21.99 -0.43 11.13
C ALA A 23 -21.45 0.11 12.48
N ALA A 24 -20.58 1.12 12.46
CA ALA A 24 -20.05 1.76 13.66
C ALA A 24 -21.17 2.37 14.52
N LYS A 25 -22.16 3.02 13.90
CA LYS A 25 -23.33 3.59 14.62
C LYS A 25 -24.17 2.53 15.34
N LEU A 26 -24.18 1.31 14.84
CA LEU A 26 -24.92 0.18 15.41
C LEU A 26 -24.09 -0.61 16.42
N SER A 27 -22.80 -0.29 16.56
CA SER A 27 -21.90 -0.96 17.47
C SER A 27 -22.19 -0.59 18.94
N GLN A 28 -22.08 -1.57 19.83
CA GLN A 28 -22.07 -1.32 21.29
C GLN A 28 -20.70 -0.86 21.81
N LYS A 29 -19.69 -0.81 20.93
CA LYS A 29 -18.33 -0.37 21.23
C LYS A 29 -18.14 1.09 20.79
N ASN A 30 -17.20 1.78 21.39
CA ASN A 30 -16.70 3.04 20.87
C ASN A 30 -15.89 2.74 19.59
N MET A 31 -16.56 2.80 18.42
CA MET A 31 -15.99 2.42 17.15
C MET A 31 -15.82 3.63 16.25
N MET A 32 -14.58 3.96 15.94
CA MET A 32 -14.19 5.00 15.00
C MET A 32 -13.78 4.38 13.65
N VAL A 33 -14.23 4.95 12.55
CA VAL A 33 -13.90 4.45 11.20
C VAL A 33 -12.90 5.40 10.55
N LEU A 34 -11.65 4.97 10.52
CA LEU A 34 -10.60 5.69 9.79
C LEU A 34 -10.79 5.44 8.28
N PRO A 35 -10.93 6.49 7.44
CA PRO A 35 -11.35 6.32 6.05
C PRO A 35 -10.20 5.87 5.12
N THR A 36 -9.56 4.75 5.46
CA THR A 36 -8.52 4.15 4.63
C THR A 36 -9.11 3.59 3.33
N GLU A 37 -8.60 4.03 2.19
CA GLU A 37 -9.12 3.69 0.87
C GLU A 37 -8.44 2.45 0.25
N ASN A 38 -7.27 2.09 0.76
CA ASN A 38 -6.45 0.99 0.25
C ASN A 38 -5.57 0.37 1.34
N LEU A 39 -4.91 -0.74 1.00
CA LEU A 39 -4.09 -1.49 1.94
C LEU A 39 -2.84 -0.70 2.40
N ALA A 40 -2.24 0.11 1.53
CA ALA A 40 -1.07 0.91 1.90
C ALA A 40 -1.41 1.88 3.03
N GLN A 41 -2.49 2.65 2.91
CA GLN A 41 -2.98 3.51 3.98
C GLN A 41 -3.22 2.74 5.28
N GLY A 42 -3.84 1.56 5.18
CA GLY A 42 -4.07 0.73 6.36
C GLY A 42 -2.79 0.28 7.06
N LEU A 43 -1.76 -0.08 6.29
CA LEU A 43 -0.47 -0.50 6.84
C LEU A 43 0.26 0.65 7.54
N GLU A 44 0.39 1.79 6.88
CA GLU A 44 1.07 2.96 7.46
C GLU A 44 0.33 3.47 8.70
N CYS A 45 -1.01 3.51 8.67
CA CYS A 45 -1.79 3.89 9.85
C CYS A 45 -1.60 2.92 11.03
N VAL A 46 -1.52 1.61 10.78
CA VAL A 46 -1.25 0.63 11.85
C VAL A 46 0.16 0.81 12.42
N ALA A 47 1.14 1.15 11.58
CA ALA A 47 2.51 1.43 12.02
C ALA A 47 2.60 2.70 12.90
N GLU A 48 1.74 3.70 12.65
CA GLU A 48 1.66 4.94 13.43
C GLU A 48 0.99 4.74 14.81
N PHE A 49 0.26 3.65 15.01
CA PHE A 49 -0.47 3.41 16.25
C PHE A 49 0.46 3.36 17.48
N GLN A 50 0.12 4.12 18.51
CA GLN A 50 0.87 4.21 19.77
C GLN A 50 -0.01 3.75 20.95
N SER A 51 0.37 2.65 21.59
CA SER A 51 -0.39 2.03 22.68
C SER A 51 -0.48 2.87 23.97
N ASN A 52 0.36 3.90 24.10
CA ASN A 52 0.38 4.85 25.20
C ASN A 52 -0.52 6.07 24.98
N LEU A 53 -1.12 6.24 23.80
CA LEU A 53 -2.08 7.30 23.49
C LEU A 53 -3.52 6.78 23.61
N ASP A 54 -4.45 7.70 23.86
CA ASP A 54 -5.88 7.41 23.79
C ASP A 54 -6.35 7.17 22.35
N ILE A 55 -7.61 6.74 22.18
CA ILE A 55 -8.15 6.39 20.87
C ILE A 55 -8.29 7.61 19.96
N ASP A 56 -8.67 8.77 20.50
CA ASP A 56 -8.88 10.00 19.73
C ASP A 56 -7.55 10.52 19.18
N SER A 57 -6.51 10.54 20.02
CA SER A 57 -5.14 10.93 19.60
C SER A 57 -4.58 10.00 18.54
N ASN A 58 -4.73 8.68 18.71
CA ASN A 58 -4.32 7.71 17.69
C ASN A 58 -5.09 7.91 16.39
N PHE A 59 -6.41 8.11 16.45
CA PHE A 59 -7.23 8.33 15.27
C PHE A 59 -6.79 9.57 14.50
N GLN A 60 -6.56 10.68 15.20
CA GLN A 60 -6.10 11.92 14.59
C GLN A 60 -4.74 11.76 13.91
N ASN A 61 -3.75 11.18 14.60
CA ASN A 61 -2.42 10.96 14.02
C ASN A 61 -2.50 10.09 12.74
N MET A 62 -3.29 9.02 12.78
CA MET A 62 -3.50 8.16 11.62
C MET A 62 -4.24 8.87 10.48
N GLU A 63 -5.23 9.72 10.79
CA GLU A 63 -6.01 10.44 9.78
C GLU A 63 -5.14 11.49 9.06
N GLU A 64 -4.29 12.19 9.79
CA GLU A 64 -3.33 13.16 9.24
C GLU A 64 -2.32 12.51 8.28
N LEU A 65 -2.03 11.22 8.46
CA LEU A 65 -1.10 10.47 7.61
C LEU A 65 -1.69 10.09 6.24
N LEU A 66 -3.01 9.91 6.13
CA LEU A 66 -3.66 9.37 4.93
C LEU A 66 -3.30 10.07 3.61
N PRO A 67 -3.20 11.42 3.54
CA PRO A 67 -2.85 12.11 2.30
C PRO A 67 -1.43 11.84 1.79
N PHE A 68 -0.54 11.39 2.67
CA PHE A 68 0.87 11.18 2.37
C PHE A 68 1.20 9.75 1.97
N VAL A 69 0.18 8.88 1.89
CA VAL A 69 0.39 7.46 1.55
C VAL A 69 -0.04 7.17 0.12
N GLY A 70 0.91 6.73 -0.70
CA GLY A 70 0.70 6.23 -2.05
C GLY A 70 0.69 4.70 -2.12
N LEU A 71 -0.04 4.15 -3.11
CA LEU A 71 -0.09 2.71 -3.40
C LEU A 71 0.36 2.45 -4.83
N ILE A 72 1.26 1.47 -5.02
CA ILE A 72 1.50 0.83 -6.33
C ILE A 72 1.17 -0.66 -6.19
N GLU A 73 0.43 -1.18 -7.17
CA GLU A 73 0.08 -2.59 -7.28
C GLU A 73 0.71 -3.17 -8.55
N ILE A 74 1.46 -4.27 -8.43
CA ILE A 74 2.09 -4.94 -9.56
C ILE A 74 1.55 -6.36 -9.66
N PHE A 75 1.00 -6.71 -10.82
CA PHE A 75 0.37 -8.00 -11.05
C PHE A 75 0.27 -8.34 -12.52
N SER A 76 0.02 -9.60 -12.81
CA SER A 76 -0.28 -10.10 -14.16
C SER A 76 -1.77 -9.91 -14.47
N ALA A 77 -2.08 -9.25 -15.58
CA ALA A 77 -3.47 -9.00 -16.01
C ALA A 77 -4.20 -10.32 -16.31
N SER A 78 -5.32 -10.54 -15.66
CA SER A 78 -6.12 -11.77 -15.83
C SER A 78 -6.86 -11.84 -17.15
N ARG A 79 -7.07 -10.71 -17.83
CA ARG A 79 -7.77 -10.60 -19.12
C ARG A 79 -7.28 -9.40 -19.92
N SER A 80 -7.46 -9.47 -21.24
CA SER A 80 -7.21 -8.31 -22.10
C SER A 80 -8.28 -7.24 -21.88
N THR A 81 -7.87 -5.98 -21.72
CA THR A 81 -8.75 -4.84 -21.44
C THR A 81 -8.08 -3.53 -21.85
N SER A 82 -8.80 -2.42 -21.70
CA SER A 82 -8.23 -1.08 -21.81
C SER A 82 -8.49 -0.34 -20.49
N ILE A 83 -7.44 0.20 -19.89
CA ILE A 83 -7.48 0.96 -18.62
C ILE A 83 -7.04 2.38 -18.94
N ASN A 84 -7.95 3.35 -18.82
CA ASN A 84 -7.68 4.77 -19.10
C ASN A 84 -6.93 5.00 -20.42
N GLY A 85 -7.37 4.29 -21.50
CA GLY A 85 -6.76 4.38 -22.84
C GLY A 85 -5.54 3.49 -23.07
N THR A 86 -4.96 2.91 -22.04
CA THR A 86 -3.84 1.97 -22.15
C THR A 86 -4.36 0.56 -22.40
N LYS A 87 -4.00 -0.04 -23.52
CA LYS A 87 -4.32 -1.44 -23.85
C LYS A 87 -3.45 -2.37 -22.99
N VAL A 88 -4.08 -3.37 -22.38
CA VAL A 88 -3.43 -4.40 -21.56
C VAL A 88 -3.87 -5.76 -22.08
N SER A 89 -2.93 -6.67 -22.30
CA SER A 89 -3.20 -8.04 -22.75
C SER A 89 -3.29 -9.01 -21.55
N ALA A 90 -4.06 -10.09 -21.69
CA ALA A 90 -4.07 -11.15 -20.69
C ALA A 90 -2.66 -11.72 -20.50
N GLY A 91 -2.24 -11.89 -19.22
CA GLY A 91 -0.91 -12.35 -18.86
C GLY A 91 0.17 -11.27 -18.86
N GLU A 92 -0.12 -10.06 -19.34
CA GLU A 92 0.84 -8.95 -19.33
C GLU A 92 1.07 -8.46 -17.89
N MET A 93 2.33 -8.30 -17.50
CA MET A 93 2.70 -7.76 -16.20
C MET A 93 2.56 -6.24 -16.22
N ILE A 94 1.79 -5.70 -15.28
CA ILE A 94 1.48 -4.28 -15.20
C ILE A 94 1.68 -3.73 -13.79
N ALA A 95 2.05 -2.46 -13.72
CA ALA A 95 2.02 -1.67 -12.50
C ALA A 95 0.85 -0.69 -12.56
N MET A 96 0.10 -0.61 -11.49
CA MET A 96 -1.08 0.25 -11.34
C MET A 96 -0.91 1.23 -10.20
N ARG A 97 -1.37 2.47 -10.40
CA ARG A 97 -1.55 3.47 -9.33
C ARG A 97 -2.81 4.30 -9.63
N ASP A 98 -3.64 4.49 -8.63
CA ASP A 98 -4.85 5.34 -8.71
C ASP A 98 -5.75 4.99 -9.91
N GLY A 99 -5.89 3.69 -10.19
CA GLY A 99 -6.69 3.18 -11.30
C GLY A 99 -6.08 3.36 -12.69
N SER A 100 -4.83 3.81 -12.79
CA SER A 100 -4.11 4.02 -14.05
C SER A 100 -2.90 3.10 -14.16
N VAL A 101 -2.55 2.70 -15.39
CA VAL A 101 -1.34 1.92 -15.66
C VAL A 101 -0.13 2.86 -15.62
N LEU A 102 0.80 2.61 -14.69
CA LEU A 102 2.09 3.31 -14.62
C LEU A 102 3.08 2.77 -15.65
N GLY A 103 3.12 1.46 -15.84
CA GLY A 103 4.08 0.81 -16.69
C GLY A 103 3.75 -0.64 -16.95
N LYS A 104 4.52 -1.24 -17.85
CA LYS A 104 4.47 -2.65 -18.26
C LYS A 104 5.89 -3.13 -18.51
N ASP A 105 6.23 -4.31 -18.04
CA ASP A 105 7.51 -4.96 -18.30
C ASP A 105 7.35 -6.48 -18.18
N SER A 106 8.20 -7.23 -18.86
CA SER A 106 8.31 -8.68 -18.69
C SER A 106 9.10 -9.05 -17.42
N ASN A 107 9.98 -8.16 -16.96
CA ASN A 107 10.72 -8.30 -15.72
C ASN A 107 10.00 -7.55 -14.59
N VAL A 108 9.50 -8.29 -13.62
CA VAL A 108 8.72 -7.72 -12.52
C VAL A 108 9.53 -6.80 -11.61
N ILE A 109 10.84 -7.04 -11.47
CA ILE A 109 11.72 -6.19 -10.65
C ILE A 109 12.00 -4.86 -11.35
N ASP A 110 12.30 -4.90 -12.64
CA ASP A 110 12.52 -3.67 -13.42
C ASP A 110 11.23 -2.84 -13.50
N LEU A 111 10.07 -3.50 -13.60
CA LEU A 111 8.77 -2.85 -13.52
C LEU A 111 8.54 -2.18 -12.15
N LEU A 112 8.87 -2.86 -11.05
CA LEU A 112 8.77 -2.31 -9.70
C LEU A 112 9.64 -1.06 -9.57
N VAL A 113 10.93 -1.16 -9.91
CA VAL A 113 11.88 -0.04 -9.81
C VAL A 113 11.43 1.13 -10.68
N SER A 114 11.13 0.89 -11.97
CA SER A 114 10.69 1.96 -12.89
C SER A 114 9.39 2.62 -12.44
N SER A 115 8.45 1.85 -11.88
CA SER A 115 7.18 2.38 -11.38
C SER A 115 7.39 3.31 -10.18
N VAL A 116 8.21 2.92 -9.20
CA VAL A 116 8.54 3.79 -8.07
C VAL A 116 9.27 5.05 -8.53
N LEU A 117 10.21 4.92 -9.49
CA LEU A 117 10.96 6.07 -10.05
C LEU A 117 10.11 7.02 -10.91
N SER A 118 8.97 6.57 -11.41
CA SER A 118 8.07 7.39 -12.25
C SER A 118 7.24 8.39 -11.45
N ILE A 119 7.29 8.34 -10.12
CA ILE A 119 6.48 9.15 -9.23
C ILE A 119 6.96 10.60 -9.24
N LYS A 120 6.01 11.53 -9.33
CA LYS A 120 6.28 12.97 -9.52
C LYS A 120 6.22 13.79 -8.23
N GLU A 121 5.66 13.23 -7.18
CA GLU A 121 5.45 13.88 -5.87
C GLU A 121 6.76 14.13 -5.11
N GLY A 122 7.84 13.61 -5.59
CA GLY A 122 9.15 13.64 -4.95
C GLY A 122 9.55 12.28 -4.41
N PRO A 123 10.74 12.15 -3.79
CA PRO A 123 11.17 10.90 -3.19
C PRO A 123 10.31 10.58 -1.97
N PRO A 124 9.85 9.33 -1.81
CA PRO A 124 9.20 8.90 -0.57
C PRO A 124 10.24 8.86 0.56
N VAL A 125 9.80 9.08 1.79
CA VAL A 125 10.63 8.92 3.00
C VAL A 125 10.68 7.47 3.46
N MET A 126 9.68 6.66 3.06
CA MET A 126 9.65 5.21 3.31
C MET A 126 8.98 4.48 2.15
N ILE A 127 9.51 3.29 1.83
CA ILE A 127 8.95 2.36 0.85
C ILE A 127 8.73 1.02 1.54
N THR A 128 7.49 0.59 1.67
CA THR A 128 7.14 -0.74 2.20
C THR A 128 6.68 -1.64 1.06
N ILE A 129 7.38 -2.75 0.83
CA ILE A 129 7.10 -3.70 -0.25
C ILE A 129 6.56 -5.00 0.34
N LEU A 130 5.33 -5.35 0.00
CA LEU A 130 4.75 -6.66 0.30
C LEU A 130 4.86 -7.56 -0.93
N THR A 131 5.40 -8.75 -0.72
CA THR A 131 5.66 -9.69 -1.79
C THR A 131 4.66 -10.83 -1.82
N LYS A 132 4.43 -11.37 -3.00
CA LYS A 132 3.58 -12.54 -3.21
C LYS A 132 4.07 -13.75 -2.40
N ALA A 133 3.13 -14.58 -1.98
CA ALA A 133 3.45 -15.85 -1.32
C ALA A 133 4.42 -16.70 -2.16
N GLY A 134 5.51 -17.14 -1.55
CA GLY A 134 6.51 -18.01 -2.19
C GLY A 134 7.59 -17.30 -3.02
N SER A 135 7.60 -15.96 -3.06
CA SER A 135 8.70 -15.20 -3.68
C SER A 135 10.03 -15.44 -2.96
N LYS A 136 11.11 -15.59 -3.73
CA LYS A 136 12.44 -15.92 -3.17
C LYS A 136 13.14 -14.68 -2.63
N SER A 137 13.80 -14.80 -1.49
CA SER A 137 14.51 -13.70 -0.80
C SER A 137 15.67 -13.07 -1.60
N LEU A 138 16.21 -13.77 -2.62
CA LEU A 138 17.31 -13.26 -3.45
C LEU A 138 16.91 -12.10 -4.38
N GLU A 139 15.65 -12.07 -4.83
CA GLU A 139 15.13 -10.99 -5.68
C GLU A 139 14.96 -9.67 -4.89
N PHE A 140 14.86 -9.75 -3.56
CA PHE A 140 14.66 -8.60 -2.69
C PHE A 140 15.92 -7.76 -2.50
N SER A 141 17.06 -8.40 -2.27
CA SER A 141 18.33 -7.67 -2.08
C SER A 141 18.68 -6.84 -3.33
N GLU A 142 18.44 -7.38 -4.53
CA GLU A 142 18.67 -6.67 -5.79
C GLU A 142 17.70 -5.48 -5.94
N THR A 143 16.42 -5.64 -5.59
CA THR A 143 15.44 -4.55 -5.63
C THR A 143 15.80 -3.44 -4.65
N VAL A 144 16.13 -3.80 -3.40
CA VAL A 144 16.55 -2.83 -2.37
C VAL A 144 17.77 -2.05 -2.84
N VAL A 145 18.81 -2.75 -3.34
CA VAL A 145 20.02 -2.11 -3.87
C VAL A 145 19.70 -1.12 -4.99
N LYS A 146 18.93 -1.53 -6.00
CA LYS A 146 18.54 -0.66 -7.14
C LYS A 146 17.77 0.59 -6.67
N LEU A 147 16.84 0.43 -5.72
CA LEU A 147 16.07 1.55 -5.19
C LEU A 147 16.94 2.47 -4.34
N THR A 148 17.79 1.94 -3.46
CA THR A 148 18.71 2.72 -2.61
C THR A 148 19.71 3.52 -3.44
N GLU A 149 20.34 2.89 -4.45
CA GLU A 149 21.27 3.57 -5.36
C GLU A 149 20.62 4.75 -6.10
N ARG A 150 19.35 4.60 -6.46
CA ARG A 150 18.67 5.59 -7.28
C ARG A 150 18.07 6.75 -6.48
N PHE A 151 17.51 6.48 -5.31
CA PHE A 151 16.93 7.53 -4.47
C PHE A 151 17.99 8.27 -3.63
N GLY A 152 19.14 7.66 -3.34
CA GLY A 152 20.29 8.31 -2.68
C GLY A 152 20.01 8.95 -1.31
N VAL A 153 18.74 9.02 -0.91
CA VAL A 153 18.21 9.66 0.30
C VAL A 153 17.65 8.61 1.27
N LEU A 154 17.22 7.47 0.74
CA LEU A 154 16.74 6.35 1.55
C LEU A 154 17.97 5.50 1.94
N ASP A 155 18.24 5.43 3.23
CA ASP A 155 19.13 4.41 3.77
C ASP A 155 18.42 3.04 3.77
N GLU A 156 19.11 2.00 4.23
CA GLU A 156 18.56 0.64 4.33
C GLU A 156 17.29 0.58 5.21
N ASN A 157 17.04 1.59 6.06
CA ASN A 157 15.88 1.65 6.95
C ASN A 157 14.66 2.26 6.27
N GLY A 158 14.85 3.05 5.22
CA GLY A 158 13.76 3.64 4.42
C GLY A 158 13.10 2.67 3.45
N ILE A 159 13.66 1.46 3.24
CA ILE A 159 13.08 0.43 2.37
C ILE A 159 12.86 -0.85 3.17
N GLN A 160 11.60 -1.22 3.33
CA GLN A 160 11.19 -2.41 4.08
C GLN A 160 10.53 -3.42 3.15
N VAL A 161 10.90 -4.70 3.28
CA VAL A 161 10.35 -5.77 2.44
C VAL A 161 9.81 -6.89 3.33
N TYR A 162 8.54 -7.23 3.13
CA TYR A 162 7.84 -8.26 3.89
C TYR A 162 7.19 -9.30 2.99
N GLY A 163 7.10 -10.52 3.47
CA GLY A 163 6.27 -11.54 2.86
C GLY A 163 4.78 -11.24 3.12
N GLY A 164 4.09 -10.68 2.14
CA GLY A 164 2.70 -10.27 2.28
C GLY A 164 1.70 -11.43 2.22
N GLY A 165 2.09 -12.54 1.58
CA GLY A 165 1.24 -13.72 1.46
C GLY A 165 0.06 -13.58 0.49
N GLN A 166 -0.10 -12.46 -0.21
CA GLN A 166 -1.14 -12.22 -1.19
C GLN A 166 -0.95 -13.12 -2.44
N ARG A 167 -2.08 -13.48 -3.08
CA ARG A 167 -2.07 -14.43 -4.20
C ARG A 167 -2.11 -13.76 -5.58
N HIS A 168 -2.73 -12.58 -5.68
CA HIS A 168 -3.05 -11.94 -6.95
C HIS A 168 -2.04 -10.87 -7.36
N TYR A 169 -1.38 -10.23 -6.41
CA TYR A 169 -0.39 -9.19 -6.65
C TYR A 169 1.02 -9.78 -6.45
N ASP A 170 1.90 -9.55 -7.39
CA ASP A 170 3.31 -9.92 -7.25
C ASP A 170 3.98 -8.99 -6.24
N PHE A 171 3.68 -7.67 -6.31
CA PHE A 171 4.04 -6.70 -5.30
C PHE A 171 2.86 -5.78 -4.95
N ILE A 172 2.77 -5.42 -3.68
CA ILE A 172 2.01 -4.28 -3.17
C ILE A 172 3.03 -3.35 -2.53
N VAL A 173 3.11 -2.11 -3.00
CA VAL A 173 4.11 -1.13 -2.56
C VAL A 173 3.39 0.04 -1.91
N SER A 174 3.67 0.26 -0.64
CA SER A 174 3.32 1.48 0.07
C SER A 174 4.44 2.49 -0.05
N LEU A 175 4.09 3.73 -0.29
CA LEU A 175 4.99 4.86 -0.40
C LEU A 175 4.54 5.92 0.60
N LEU A 176 5.41 6.26 1.55
CA LEU A 176 5.16 7.34 2.49
C LEU A 176 5.92 8.59 2.04
N PHE A 177 5.21 9.71 1.95
CA PHE A 177 5.77 11.02 1.60
C PHE A 177 5.75 11.96 2.82
N GLU A 178 6.51 13.07 2.75
CA GLU A 178 6.42 14.18 3.71
C GLU A 178 5.38 15.22 3.29
#